data_fdf30681f0f9f761f93b49ac7a4bcfed
#
_entry.id   fdf30681f0f9f761f93b49ac7a4bcfed
#
_cell.length_a   1.000
_cell.length_b   1.000
_cell.length_c   1.000
_cell.angle_alpha   90.00
_cell.angle_beta   90.00
_cell.angle_gamma   90.00
#
_symmetry.space_group_name_H-M   'P 1'
#
loop_
_entity.id
_entity.type
_entity.pdbx_description
1 polymer ?
#
loop_
_entity_poly.entity_id
_entity_poly.type
_entity_poly.pdbx_seq_one_letter_code
_entity_poly.pdbx_strand_id
1 'polypeptide(L)'
;MNKEIINQMKKRIVILGAGESGAGAAVLAKAKGFDVFVSDFSSIKPKYKDMLDAHGICWEEGRHTEADILNADEIIKSPGIPDKAPIIKKLKEKGTPIISEIEFAGRYTDAKMICITGSNGKTTTTMLTYHILRQAGVDAGLAGNVGNSLALPVAEDPHAVYVIELSSFQLDNMYDFKADIAILLNITPDHLDRYNYEMQNYVDAKFRIIRNQTAEDAFIFWNDDPIIAREIAKRHPQATLYPFAETHEAGVKGYTEDKKIIIETSNGTFTMEEDLLALSGTHNLYNSLASGIASKLVDIHDENLRASLSDFTGVEHRLEKVARVRGVDYINDSKATNVNSCWYALQSMTTPLVLILGGTDKGNDYSEIEELVKKKVHALIFLGVDNAKLHGFFDGKVPVIEDARSMEEAVAKAYKLAEKGDTVLLSPCCASFDLFKSYEDRGDQFKACVRNL
;
A
#
# COMPACT_ATOMS: atom_id res chain seq x y z
N MET A 1 29.74 -31.32 -36.52
CA MET A 1 29.07 -30.02 -36.33
C MET A 1 29.15 -29.69 -34.85
N ASN A 2 29.99 -28.72 -34.49
CA ASN A 2 30.55 -28.48 -33.17
C ASN A 2 29.53 -28.09 -32.12
N LYS A 3 29.56 -28.82 -30.99
CA LYS A 3 28.87 -28.48 -29.73
C LYS A 3 29.43 -27.20 -29.04
N GLU A 4 30.31 -26.47 -29.72
CA GLU A 4 31.02 -25.30 -29.19
C GLU A 4 30.36 -23.95 -29.44
N ILE A 5 29.16 -23.89 -30.10
CA ILE A 5 28.50 -22.61 -30.44
C ILE A 5 27.30 -22.32 -29.51
N ILE A 6 26.99 -23.15 -28.50
CA ILE A 6 25.83 -22.93 -27.60
C ILE A 6 26.28 -22.51 -26.18
N ASN A 7 27.44 -21.95 -26.03
CA ASN A 7 27.80 -21.29 -24.77
C ASN A 7 27.75 -19.76 -24.90
N GLN A 8 26.64 -19.20 -25.41
CA GLN A 8 26.26 -17.87 -24.95
C GLN A 8 26.02 -18.00 -23.45
N MET A 9 26.96 -17.48 -22.64
CA MET A 9 26.82 -17.49 -21.20
C MET A 9 25.46 -16.86 -20.89
N LYS A 10 24.56 -17.66 -20.25
CA LYS A 10 23.27 -17.18 -19.83
C LYS A 10 23.52 -16.01 -18.91
N LYS A 11 22.86 -14.87 -19.17
CA LYS A 11 22.92 -13.71 -18.27
C LYS A 11 22.54 -14.16 -16.85
N ARG A 12 23.36 -13.79 -15.86
CA ARG A 12 23.16 -14.18 -14.47
C ARG A 12 22.36 -13.11 -13.73
N ILE A 13 21.22 -13.52 -13.19
CA ILE A 13 20.37 -12.68 -12.33
C ILE A 13 20.47 -13.19 -10.90
N VAL A 14 20.79 -12.31 -9.98
CA VAL A 14 20.76 -12.60 -8.56
C VAL A 14 19.63 -11.82 -7.90
N ILE A 15 18.82 -12.53 -7.11
CA ILE A 15 17.69 -11.95 -6.38
C ILE A 15 18.12 -11.80 -4.91
N LEU A 16 17.98 -10.60 -4.38
CA LEU A 16 18.22 -10.31 -2.97
C LEU A 16 16.90 -10.20 -2.22
N GLY A 17 16.72 -11.14 -1.26
CA GLY A 17 15.48 -11.35 -0.52
C GLY A 17 14.55 -12.35 -1.21
N ALA A 18 14.13 -13.38 -0.46
CA ALA A 18 13.32 -14.50 -0.92
C ALA A 18 11.89 -14.48 -0.36
N GLY A 19 11.33 -13.28 -0.18
CA GLY A 19 9.91 -13.10 0.09
C GLY A 19 9.07 -13.22 -1.19
N GLU A 20 7.83 -12.75 -1.14
CA GLU A 20 6.86 -12.81 -2.26
C GLU A 20 7.46 -12.28 -3.58
N SER A 21 7.97 -11.05 -3.56
CA SER A 21 8.55 -10.41 -4.75
C SER A 21 9.77 -11.15 -5.28
N GLY A 22 10.67 -11.59 -4.37
CA GLY A 22 11.91 -12.26 -4.77
C GLY A 22 11.67 -13.65 -5.34
N ALA A 23 10.82 -14.45 -4.71
CA ALA A 23 10.47 -15.79 -5.20
C ALA A 23 9.77 -15.71 -6.58
N GLY A 24 8.80 -14.80 -6.74
CA GLY A 24 8.15 -14.59 -8.03
C GLY A 24 9.11 -14.11 -9.12
N ALA A 25 10.01 -13.17 -8.81
CA ALA A 25 11.05 -12.73 -9.75
C ALA A 25 11.98 -13.88 -10.17
N ALA A 26 12.33 -14.76 -9.23
CA ALA A 26 13.18 -15.91 -9.51
C ALA A 26 12.50 -16.91 -10.47
N VAL A 27 11.21 -17.18 -10.27
CA VAL A 27 10.41 -18.03 -11.16
C VAL A 27 10.36 -17.44 -12.57
N LEU A 28 10.03 -16.15 -12.70
CA LEU A 28 10.01 -15.48 -14.00
C LEU A 28 11.39 -15.50 -14.68
N ALA A 29 12.44 -15.15 -13.96
CA ALA A 29 13.80 -15.15 -14.52
C ALA A 29 14.20 -16.55 -15.01
N LYS A 30 13.88 -17.60 -14.25
CA LYS A 30 14.10 -18.97 -14.65
C LYS A 30 13.33 -19.35 -15.89
N ALA A 31 12.04 -19.00 -15.95
CA ALA A 31 11.17 -19.23 -17.12
C ALA A 31 11.70 -18.53 -18.38
N LYS A 32 12.34 -17.36 -18.24
CA LYS A 32 12.99 -16.62 -19.34
C LYS A 32 14.39 -17.12 -19.67
N GLY A 33 14.87 -18.18 -19.00
CA GLY A 33 16.12 -18.86 -19.34
C GLY A 33 17.40 -18.28 -18.74
N PHE A 34 17.29 -17.39 -17.75
CA PHE A 34 18.44 -16.84 -17.04
C PHE A 34 19.14 -17.89 -16.12
N ASP A 35 20.40 -17.64 -15.78
CA ASP A 35 21.04 -18.26 -14.64
C ASP A 35 20.61 -17.51 -13.37
N VAL A 36 19.91 -18.20 -12.46
CA VAL A 36 19.22 -17.58 -11.32
C VAL A 36 19.78 -18.08 -10.01
N PHE A 37 20.12 -17.14 -9.12
CA PHE A 37 20.48 -17.39 -7.75
C PHE A 37 19.71 -16.47 -6.80
N VAL A 38 19.19 -17.02 -5.70
CA VAL A 38 18.45 -16.27 -4.69
C VAL A 38 19.24 -16.25 -3.39
N SER A 39 19.43 -15.08 -2.80
CA SER A 39 20.13 -14.93 -1.52
C SER A 39 19.30 -14.12 -0.53
N ASP A 40 19.03 -14.69 0.64
CA ASP A 40 18.33 -14.02 1.74
C ASP A 40 19.17 -14.03 3.01
N PHE A 41 19.33 -12.86 3.62
CA PHE A 41 20.08 -12.75 4.88
C PHE A 41 19.31 -13.35 6.07
N SER A 42 17.98 -13.46 5.95
CA SER A 42 17.09 -14.05 6.94
C SER A 42 16.74 -15.50 6.55
N SER A 43 15.98 -16.18 7.40
CA SER A 43 15.38 -17.47 7.04
C SER A 43 14.26 -17.30 6.03
N ILE A 44 14.28 -18.09 4.98
CA ILE A 44 13.25 -18.13 3.95
C ILE A 44 12.04 -18.93 4.47
N LYS A 45 10.83 -18.39 4.26
CA LYS A 45 9.60 -19.11 4.65
C LYS A 45 9.45 -20.42 3.84
N PRO A 46 8.97 -21.52 4.44
CA PRO A 46 8.88 -22.84 3.77
C PRO A 46 8.19 -22.77 2.39
N LYS A 47 7.06 -22.05 2.28
CA LYS A 47 6.34 -21.93 1.00
C LYS A 47 7.20 -21.37 -0.16
N TYR A 48 8.16 -20.49 0.14
CA TYR A 48 9.04 -19.91 -0.90
C TYR A 48 10.20 -20.85 -1.21
N LYS A 49 10.72 -21.60 -0.21
CA LYS A 49 11.69 -22.67 -0.46
C LYS A 49 11.11 -23.71 -1.39
N ASP A 50 9.91 -24.20 -1.09
CA ASP A 50 9.20 -25.18 -1.90
C ASP A 50 9.00 -24.68 -3.34
N MET A 51 8.65 -23.39 -3.50
CA MET A 51 8.51 -22.76 -4.81
C MET A 51 9.84 -22.72 -5.58
N LEU A 52 10.92 -22.29 -4.94
CA LEU A 52 12.25 -22.22 -5.55
C LEU A 52 12.77 -23.60 -5.93
N ASP A 53 12.62 -24.59 -5.05
CA ASP A 53 13.02 -25.98 -5.28
C ASP A 53 12.23 -26.62 -6.42
N ALA A 54 10.91 -26.39 -6.49
CA ALA A 54 10.05 -26.88 -7.56
C ALA A 54 10.49 -26.38 -8.95
N HIS A 55 11.07 -25.17 -9.01
CA HIS A 55 11.59 -24.59 -10.26
C HIS A 55 13.08 -24.84 -10.49
N GLY A 56 13.74 -25.62 -9.63
CA GLY A 56 15.18 -25.92 -9.72
C GLY A 56 16.04 -24.65 -9.65
N ILE A 57 15.70 -23.72 -8.74
CA ILE A 57 16.40 -22.47 -8.51
C ILE A 57 17.31 -22.62 -7.29
N CYS A 58 18.60 -22.33 -7.45
CA CYS A 58 19.55 -22.34 -6.35
C CYS A 58 19.34 -21.15 -5.42
N TRP A 59 19.40 -21.40 -4.11
CA TRP A 59 19.22 -20.37 -3.11
C TRP A 59 20.10 -20.58 -1.87
N GLU A 60 20.29 -19.50 -1.09
CA GLU A 60 20.90 -19.52 0.24
C GLU A 60 20.10 -18.67 1.21
N GLU A 61 20.21 -18.98 2.51
CA GLU A 61 19.58 -18.22 3.59
C GLU A 61 20.52 -18.00 4.77
N GLY A 62 20.22 -17.01 5.62
CA GLY A 62 20.98 -16.67 6.83
C GLY A 62 22.34 -16.01 6.56
N ARG A 63 22.64 -15.69 5.31
CA ARG A 63 23.89 -15.09 4.87
C ARG A 63 23.78 -14.49 3.47
N HIS A 64 24.80 -13.76 3.07
CA HIS A 64 25.06 -13.35 1.70
C HIS A 64 26.46 -13.81 1.29
N THR A 65 26.55 -14.79 0.39
CA THR A 65 27.82 -15.23 -0.18
C THR A 65 28.24 -14.25 -1.27
N GLU A 66 29.13 -13.32 -0.94
CA GLU A 66 29.52 -12.20 -1.82
C GLU A 66 30.00 -12.66 -3.20
N ALA A 67 30.78 -13.76 -3.28
CA ALA A 67 31.28 -14.27 -4.54
C ALA A 67 30.15 -14.66 -5.50
N ASP A 68 29.03 -15.19 -4.98
CA ASP A 68 27.88 -15.60 -5.76
C ASP A 68 26.98 -14.41 -6.14
N ILE A 69 27.00 -13.36 -5.34
CA ILE A 69 26.17 -12.15 -5.57
C ILE A 69 26.91 -11.17 -6.50
N LEU A 70 28.21 -10.93 -6.24
CA LEU A 70 28.98 -9.94 -6.98
C LEU A 70 29.28 -10.35 -8.44
N ASN A 71 29.07 -11.61 -8.83
CA ASN A 71 29.23 -12.04 -10.22
C ASN A 71 27.93 -11.89 -11.05
N ALA A 72 26.88 -11.27 -10.49
CA ALA A 72 25.64 -10.99 -11.21
C ALA A 72 25.84 -9.97 -12.34
N ASP A 73 25.12 -10.17 -13.43
CA ASP A 73 24.92 -9.17 -14.49
C ASP A 73 23.86 -8.15 -14.12
N GLU A 74 22.87 -8.57 -13.33
CA GLU A 74 21.77 -7.72 -12.85
C GLU A 74 21.25 -8.26 -11.51
N ILE A 75 20.85 -7.35 -10.63
CA ILE A 75 20.27 -7.65 -9.32
C ILE A 75 18.80 -7.27 -9.30
N ILE A 76 17.95 -8.18 -8.82
CA ILE A 76 16.58 -7.87 -8.43
C ILE A 76 16.53 -7.76 -6.91
N LYS A 77 16.21 -6.57 -6.41
CA LYS A 77 16.26 -6.27 -4.98
C LYS A 77 14.86 -6.19 -4.38
N SER A 78 14.61 -6.96 -3.31
CA SER A 78 13.41 -6.79 -2.49
C SER A 78 13.32 -5.37 -1.90
N PRO A 79 12.13 -4.74 -1.87
CA PRO A 79 11.96 -3.36 -1.39
C PRO A 79 12.32 -3.19 0.09
N GLY A 80 12.26 -4.26 0.90
CA GLY A 80 12.66 -4.26 2.30
C GLY A 80 14.15 -4.02 2.54
N ILE A 81 15.02 -4.34 1.57
CA ILE A 81 16.47 -4.21 1.71
C ILE A 81 16.89 -2.74 1.52
N PRO A 82 17.46 -2.09 2.55
CA PRO A 82 17.83 -0.69 2.46
C PRO A 82 19.10 -0.49 1.59
N ASP A 83 19.16 0.65 0.93
CA ASP A 83 20.30 1.04 0.09
C ASP A 83 21.62 1.15 0.86
N LYS A 84 21.56 1.37 2.19
CA LYS A 84 22.72 1.39 3.08
C LYS A 84 23.28 0.01 3.41
N ALA A 85 22.63 -1.09 3.01
CA ALA A 85 23.10 -2.44 3.26
C ALA A 85 24.49 -2.66 2.61
N PRO A 86 25.44 -3.33 3.30
CA PRO A 86 26.82 -3.49 2.81
C PRO A 86 26.91 -4.09 1.40
N ILE A 87 26.11 -5.13 1.13
CA ILE A 87 26.11 -5.78 -0.18
C ILE A 87 25.62 -4.85 -1.29
N ILE A 88 24.60 -4.00 -1.01
CA ILE A 88 24.07 -3.01 -1.97
C ILE A 88 25.14 -1.96 -2.31
N LYS A 89 25.90 -1.50 -1.31
CA LYS A 89 27.00 -0.55 -1.56
C LYS A 89 28.05 -1.15 -2.49
N LYS A 90 28.49 -2.39 -2.24
CA LYS A 90 29.46 -3.09 -3.08
C LYS A 90 28.97 -3.28 -4.52
N LEU A 91 27.69 -3.62 -4.71
CA LEU A 91 27.08 -3.74 -6.02
C LEU A 91 27.03 -2.41 -6.76
N LYS A 92 26.69 -1.31 -6.06
CA LYS A 92 26.72 0.06 -6.62
C LYS A 92 28.13 0.49 -7.00
N GLU A 93 29.12 0.22 -6.15
CA GLU A 93 30.54 0.50 -6.43
C GLU A 93 31.05 -0.26 -7.67
N LYS A 94 30.57 -1.49 -7.87
CA LYS A 94 30.87 -2.31 -9.06
C LYS A 94 30.13 -1.83 -10.31
N GLY A 95 29.06 -1.02 -10.16
CA GLY A 95 28.21 -0.59 -11.26
C GLY A 95 27.21 -1.66 -11.73
N THR A 96 26.91 -2.67 -10.91
CA THR A 96 25.92 -3.71 -11.25
C THR A 96 24.53 -3.10 -11.20
N PRO A 97 23.69 -3.23 -12.25
CA PRO A 97 22.31 -2.74 -12.26
C PRO A 97 21.50 -3.39 -11.12
N ILE A 98 20.76 -2.56 -10.38
CA ILE A 98 19.87 -3.00 -9.29
C ILE A 98 18.48 -2.49 -9.60
N ILE A 99 17.53 -3.40 -9.78
CA ILE A 99 16.15 -3.10 -10.17
C ILE A 99 15.16 -3.70 -9.18
N SER A 100 13.91 -3.22 -9.22
CA SER A 100 12.80 -3.84 -8.51
C SER A 100 12.25 -5.06 -9.29
N GLU A 101 11.50 -5.90 -8.60
CA GLU A 101 10.75 -7.00 -9.22
C GLU A 101 9.75 -6.49 -10.24
N ILE A 102 9.08 -5.34 -9.96
CA ILE A 102 8.11 -4.69 -10.86
C ILE A 102 8.80 -4.25 -12.17
N GLU A 103 9.97 -3.62 -12.06
CA GLU A 103 10.79 -3.25 -13.21
C GLU A 103 11.15 -4.46 -14.08
N PHE A 104 11.54 -5.56 -13.42
CA PHE A 104 11.89 -6.80 -14.11
C PHE A 104 10.68 -7.42 -14.81
N ALA A 105 9.57 -7.57 -14.09
CA ALA A 105 8.35 -8.19 -14.62
C ALA A 105 7.73 -7.41 -15.78
N GLY A 106 7.74 -6.09 -15.71
CA GLY A 106 7.22 -5.21 -16.76
C GLY A 106 7.88 -5.39 -18.13
N ARG A 107 9.11 -5.94 -18.18
CA ARG A 107 9.80 -6.24 -19.44
C ARG A 107 9.24 -7.45 -20.20
N TYR A 108 8.37 -8.24 -19.57
CA TYR A 108 7.91 -9.53 -20.08
C TYR A 108 6.39 -9.64 -20.22
N THR A 109 5.71 -8.51 -20.20
CA THR A 109 4.27 -8.44 -20.41
C THR A 109 3.88 -7.17 -21.15
N ASP A 110 2.88 -7.27 -22.02
CA ASP A 110 2.26 -6.14 -22.73
C ASP A 110 0.91 -5.75 -22.10
N ALA A 111 0.63 -6.26 -20.89
CA ALA A 111 -0.59 -5.96 -20.17
C ALA A 111 -0.69 -4.48 -19.82
N LYS A 112 -1.90 -3.93 -19.76
CA LYS A 112 -2.15 -2.56 -19.31
C LYS A 112 -1.85 -2.44 -17.81
N MET A 113 -1.04 -1.46 -17.42
CA MET A 113 -0.57 -1.24 -16.06
C MET A 113 -1.31 -0.08 -15.39
N ILE A 114 -2.19 -0.38 -14.42
CA ILE A 114 -2.83 0.61 -13.54
C ILE A 114 -2.06 0.62 -12.23
N CYS A 115 -1.26 1.65 -11.99
CA CYS A 115 -0.34 1.74 -10.87
C CYS A 115 -0.79 2.78 -9.85
N ILE A 116 -0.82 2.40 -8.58
CA ILE A 116 -1.33 3.22 -7.49
C ILE A 116 -0.23 3.45 -6.45
N THR A 117 0.05 4.71 -6.13
CA THR A 117 0.91 5.11 -5.01
C THR A 117 0.31 6.28 -4.22
N GLY A 118 0.94 6.62 -3.12
CA GLY A 118 0.55 7.67 -2.19
C GLY A 118 1.08 7.37 -0.79
N SER A 119 0.96 8.27 0.14
CA SER A 119 1.23 7.99 1.56
C SER A 119 0.13 7.12 2.13
N ASN A 120 -1.13 7.52 1.92
CA ASN A 120 -2.33 6.83 2.42
C ASN A 120 -3.29 6.48 1.27
N GLY A 121 -4.22 5.54 1.52
CA GLY A 121 -5.27 5.15 0.58
C GLY A 121 -4.87 4.12 -0.48
N LYS A 122 -3.60 3.85 -0.70
CA LYS A 122 -3.10 2.93 -1.73
C LYS A 122 -3.86 1.61 -1.82
N THR A 123 -3.89 0.86 -0.73
CA THR A 123 -4.49 -0.48 -0.71
C THR A 123 -5.99 -0.42 -0.99
N THR A 124 -6.70 0.55 -0.40
CA THR A 124 -8.14 0.73 -0.65
C THR A 124 -8.41 1.02 -2.12
N THR A 125 -7.68 1.98 -2.70
CA THR A 125 -7.83 2.34 -4.13
C THR A 125 -7.46 1.17 -5.04
N THR A 126 -6.38 0.45 -4.73
CA THR A 126 -5.95 -0.73 -5.50
C THR A 126 -7.00 -1.84 -5.47
N MET A 127 -7.49 -2.19 -4.27
CA MET A 127 -8.51 -3.23 -4.11
C MET A 127 -9.85 -2.82 -4.71
N LEU A 128 -10.25 -1.57 -4.56
CA LEU A 128 -11.49 -1.05 -5.17
C LEU A 128 -11.39 -1.04 -6.70
N THR A 129 -10.29 -0.56 -7.27
CA THR A 129 -10.07 -0.59 -8.73
C THR A 129 -10.08 -2.03 -9.24
N TYR A 130 -9.37 -2.93 -8.58
CA TYR A 130 -9.36 -4.35 -8.92
C TYR A 130 -10.77 -4.96 -8.85
N HIS A 131 -11.53 -4.68 -7.78
CA HIS A 131 -12.91 -5.13 -7.61
C HIS A 131 -13.80 -4.67 -8.77
N ILE A 132 -13.74 -3.37 -9.13
CA ILE A 132 -14.52 -2.80 -10.23
C ILE A 132 -14.22 -3.54 -11.55
N LEU A 133 -12.94 -3.72 -11.87
CA LEU A 133 -12.53 -4.40 -13.10
C LEU A 133 -13.03 -5.86 -13.13
N ARG A 134 -12.85 -6.59 -12.04
CA ARG A 134 -13.27 -8.00 -11.93
C ARG A 134 -14.77 -8.18 -12.02
N GLN A 135 -15.54 -7.30 -11.34
CA GLN A 135 -17.01 -7.32 -11.41
C GLN A 135 -17.53 -6.98 -12.81
N ALA A 136 -16.80 -6.15 -13.55
CA ALA A 136 -17.12 -5.85 -14.95
C ALA A 136 -16.66 -6.95 -15.93
N GLY A 137 -16.07 -8.05 -15.45
CA GLY A 137 -15.62 -9.17 -16.28
C GLY A 137 -14.27 -8.95 -16.97
N VAL A 138 -13.51 -7.91 -16.58
CA VAL A 138 -12.16 -7.70 -17.12
C VAL A 138 -11.20 -8.76 -16.57
N ASP A 139 -10.34 -9.29 -17.44
CA ASP A 139 -9.24 -10.17 -17.04
C ASP A 139 -8.14 -9.31 -16.37
N ALA A 140 -8.30 -9.09 -15.07
CA ALA A 140 -7.43 -8.27 -14.26
C ALA A 140 -6.69 -9.08 -13.19
N GLY A 141 -5.38 -8.85 -13.06
CA GLY A 141 -4.52 -9.33 -11.99
C GLY A 141 -4.25 -8.27 -10.93
N LEU A 142 -4.09 -8.69 -9.68
CA LEU A 142 -3.72 -7.84 -8.55
C LEU A 142 -2.28 -8.11 -8.17
N ALA A 143 -1.44 -7.06 -8.08
CA ALA A 143 -0.02 -7.24 -7.84
C ALA A 143 0.63 -6.09 -7.05
N GLY A 144 1.89 -6.28 -6.65
CA GLY A 144 2.73 -5.27 -6.02
C GLY A 144 2.85 -5.40 -4.51
N ASN A 145 2.62 -4.30 -3.79
CA ASN A 145 2.71 -4.27 -2.32
C ASN A 145 1.50 -4.91 -1.63
N VAL A 146 0.45 -5.19 -2.36
CA VAL A 146 -0.73 -5.96 -1.98
C VAL A 146 -1.01 -7.02 -3.06
N GLY A 147 -1.53 -8.18 -2.67
CA GLY A 147 -1.70 -9.31 -3.55
C GLY A 147 -0.40 -10.10 -3.76
N ASN A 148 -0.18 -10.58 -4.97
CA ASN A 148 1.00 -11.34 -5.35
C ASN A 148 2.12 -10.43 -5.90
N SER A 149 3.33 -10.97 -6.08
CA SER A 149 4.32 -10.32 -6.94
C SER A 149 3.76 -10.16 -8.36
N LEU A 150 4.21 -9.15 -9.12
CA LEU A 150 3.84 -9.05 -10.54
C LEU A 150 4.50 -10.15 -11.37
N ALA A 151 5.73 -10.51 -11.01
CA ALA A 151 6.55 -11.46 -11.75
C ALA A 151 5.94 -12.87 -11.79
N LEU A 152 5.32 -13.33 -10.71
CA LEU A 152 4.76 -14.68 -10.66
C LEU A 152 3.61 -14.88 -11.65
N PRO A 153 2.53 -14.07 -11.65
CA PRO A 153 1.47 -14.23 -12.65
C PRO A 153 1.97 -13.94 -14.08
N VAL A 154 2.89 -13.03 -14.29
CA VAL A 154 3.50 -12.83 -15.63
C VAL A 154 4.20 -14.11 -16.14
N ALA A 155 4.72 -14.94 -15.23
CA ALA A 155 5.36 -16.20 -15.58
C ALA A 155 4.36 -17.35 -15.81
N GLU A 156 3.30 -17.45 -15.01
CA GLU A 156 2.47 -18.65 -14.88
C GLU A 156 1.02 -18.48 -15.32
N ASP A 157 0.43 -17.29 -15.09
CA ASP A 157 -0.98 -16.99 -15.37
C ASP A 157 -1.16 -15.50 -15.74
N PRO A 158 -0.69 -15.09 -16.94
CA PRO A 158 -0.69 -13.69 -17.35
C PRO A 158 -2.10 -13.14 -17.59
N HIS A 159 -2.33 -11.91 -17.16
CA HIS A 159 -3.58 -11.18 -17.33
C HIS A 159 -3.47 -10.04 -18.35
N ALA A 160 -4.61 -9.58 -18.86
CA ALA A 160 -4.67 -8.46 -19.81
C ALA A 160 -4.43 -7.08 -19.14
N VAL A 161 -4.78 -6.95 -17.86
CA VAL A 161 -4.62 -5.73 -17.08
C VAL A 161 -4.04 -6.10 -15.71
N TYR A 162 -3.13 -5.29 -15.17
CA TYR A 162 -2.70 -5.41 -13.80
C TYR A 162 -3.01 -4.15 -13.01
N VAL A 163 -3.60 -4.32 -11.83
CA VAL A 163 -3.79 -3.27 -10.82
C VAL A 163 -2.70 -3.43 -9.77
N ILE A 164 -1.79 -2.46 -9.68
CA ILE A 164 -0.52 -2.61 -8.97
C ILE A 164 -0.40 -1.56 -7.88
N GLU A 165 -0.32 -2.01 -6.62
CA GLU A 165 0.07 -1.12 -5.52
C GLU A 165 1.59 -0.93 -5.50
N LEU A 166 2.06 0.31 -5.55
CA LEU A 166 3.47 0.65 -5.51
C LEU A 166 3.85 1.43 -4.25
N SER A 167 4.75 0.86 -3.46
CA SER A 167 5.45 1.58 -2.40
C SER A 167 6.53 2.49 -2.97
N SER A 168 6.94 3.52 -2.21
CA SER A 168 8.08 4.37 -2.60
C SER A 168 9.37 3.55 -2.79
N PHE A 169 9.57 2.49 -1.99
CA PHE A 169 10.75 1.63 -2.07
C PHE A 169 10.81 0.78 -3.34
N GLN A 170 9.65 0.37 -3.90
CA GLN A 170 9.60 -0.28 -5.20
C GLN A 170 9.91 0.72 -6.32
N LEU A 171 9.32 1.91 -6.24
CA LEU A 171 9.54 3.00 -7.20
C LEU A 171 11.01 3.44 -7.28
N ASP A 172 11.77 3.40 -6.17
CA ASP A 172 13.19 3.79 -6.14
C ASP A 172 14.06 2.99 -7.14
N ASN A 173 13.70 1.74 -7.41
CA ASN A 173 14.42 0.86 -8.32
C ASN A 173 13.61 0.53 -9.59
N MET A 174 12.81 1.49 -10.07
CA MET A 174 12.10 1.46 -11.33
C MET A 174 12.67 2.54 -12.27
N TYR A 175 13.05 2.15 -13.48
CA TYR A 175 13.79 2.99 -14.44
C TYR A 175 13.10 3.12 -15.78
N ASP A 176 12.78 1.99 -16.41
CA ASP A 176 12.17 1.91 -17.75
C ASP A 176 10.69 1.49 -17.70
N PHE A 177 10.23 0.97 -16.56
CA PHE A 177 8.83 0.60 -16.37
C PHE A 177 7.90 1.80 -16.60
N LYS A 178 6.81 1.56 -17.33
CA LYS A 178 5.79 2.55 -17.66
C LYS A 178 4.44 2.14 -17.06
N ALA A 179 3.80 3.05 -16.34
CA ALA A 179 2.40 2.94 -15.94
C ALA A 179 1.51 3.54 -17.05
N ASP A 180 0.57 2.79 -17.61
CA ASP A 180 -0.40 3.32 -18.57
C ASP A 180 -1.40 4.25 -17.87
N ILE A 181 -1.78 3.90 -16.64
CA ILE A 181 -2.57 4.75 -15.75
C ILE A 181 -1.83 4.82 -14.41
N ALA A 182 -1.33 6.00 -14.05
CA ALA A 182 -0.71 6.27 -12.77
C ALA A 182 -1.67 7.01 -11.85
N ILE A 183 -1.76 6.58 -10.59
CA ILE A 183 -2.57 7.22 -9.55
C ILE A 183 -1.65 7.63 -8.40
N LEU A 184 -1.63 8.92 -8.07
CA LEU A 184 -0.93 9.49 -6.92
C LEU A 184 -1.96 10.13 -5.98
N LEU A 185 -2.26 9.44 -4.88
CA LEU A 185 -3.37 9.81 -3.99
C LEU A 185 -3.06 11.03 -3.10
N ASN A 186 -1.90 11.02 -2.44
CA ASN A 186 -1.48 12.07 -1.52
C ASN A 186 -0.01 11.89 -1.13
N ILE A 187 0.61 12.95 -0.62
CA ILE A 187 1.97 12.93 -0.10
C ILE A 187 2.02 13.58 1.28
N THR A 188 2.15 12.77 2.32
CA THR A 188 2.35 13.19 3.71
C THR A 188 3.61 12.54 4.28
N PRO A 189 4.29 13.11 5.28
CA PRO A 189 5.51 12.54 5.83
C PRO A 189 5.31 11.09 6.28
N ASP A 190 6.12 10.18 5.73
CA ASP A 190 6.16 8.77 6.11
C ASP A 190 7.52 8.19 5.71
N HIS A 191 8.02 7.21 6.47
CA HIS A 191 9.28 6.51 6.15
C HIS A 191 10.50 7.41 5.92
N LEU A 192 10.56 8.60 6.52
CA LEU A 192 11.64 9.58 6.27
C LEU A 192 13.03 9.06 6.69
N ASP A 193 13.08 8.10 7.62
CA ASP A 193 14.31 7.39 8.00
C ASP A 193 15.00 6.66 6.83
N ARG A 194 14.24 6.30 5.79
CA ARG A 194 14.74 5.69 4.55
C ARG A 194 15.17 6.74 3.52
N TYR A 195 14.75 7.98 3.69
CA TYR A 195 15.00 9.11 2.77
C TYR A 195 15.89 10.20 3.39
N ASN A 196 16.78 9.82 4.32
CA ASN A 196 17.70 10.72 5.01
C ASN A 196 17.00 11.87 5.75
N TYR A 197 15.75 11.66 6.18
CA TYR A 197 14.87 12.69 6.78
C TYR A 197 14.59 13.90 5.87
N GLU A 198 14.82 13.75 4.56
CA GLU A 198 14.55 14.76 3.54
C GLU A 198 13.23 14.44 2.81
N MET A 199 12.21 15.27 3.06
CA MET A 199 10.88 15.07 2.47
C MET A 199 10.92 15.05 0.93
N GLN A 200 11.79 15.87 0.30
CA GLN A 200 11.90 15.93 -1.16
C GLN A 200 12.34 14.59 -1.76
N ASN A 201 13.20 13.82 -1.09
CA ASN A 201 13.61 12.50 -1.58
C ASN A 201 12.42 11.52 -1.62
N TYR A 202 11.55 11.59 -0.63
CA TYR A 202 10.31 10.78 -0.59
C TYR A 202 9.31 11.21 -1.68
N VAL A 203 9.17 12.52 -1.91
CA VAL A 203 8.38 13.09 -3.01
C VAL A 203 8.91 12.61 -4.36
N ASP A 204 10.23 12.71 -4.57
CA ASP A 204 10.88 12.30 -5.81
C ASP A 204 10.69 10.80 -6.08
N ALA A 205 10.78 9.96 -5.03
CA ALA A 205 10.50 8.53 -5.13
C ALA A 205 9.09 8.26 -5.63
N LYS A 206 8.07 8.93 -5.08
CA LYS A 206 6.67 8.73 -5.50
C LYS A 206 6.40 9.22 -6.92
N PHE A 207 6.98 10.35 -7.31
CA PHE A 207 6.82 10.89 -8.67
C PHE A 207 7.49 10.04 -9.75
N ARG A 208 8.30 9.03 -9.39
CA ARG A 208 8.81 8.07 -10.38
C ARG A 208 7.71 7.26 -11.06
N ILE A 209 6.52 7.18 -10.47
CA ILE A 209 5.37 6.48 -11.06
C ILE A 209 4.98 7.02 -12.44
N ILE A 210 5.25 8.31 -12.71
CA ILE A 210 4.95 8.96 -14.00
C ILE A 210 6.17 9.10 -14.91
N ARG A 211 7.32 8.56 -14.51
CA ARG A 211 8.63 8.86 -15.14
C ARG A 211 8.67 8.64 -16.63
N ASN A 212 8.05 7.56 -17.10
CA ASN A 212 8.12 7.12 -18.50
C ASN A 212 6.76 7.26 -19.21
N GLN A 213 5.81 7.98 -18.62
CA GLN A 213 4.53 8.26 -19.24
C GLN A 213 4.67 9.21 -20.43
N THR A 214 3.82 9.01 -21.42
CA THR A 214 3.67 9.81 -22.63
C THR A 214 2.30 10.48 -22.67
N ALA A 215 1.98 11.25 -23.70
CA ALA A 215 0.67 11.87 -23.88
C ALA A 215 -0.50 10.87 -24.04
N GLU A 216 -0.20 9.61 -24.35
CA GLU A 216 -1.17 8.52 -24.47
C GLU A 216 -1.54 7.90 -23.11
N ASP A 217 -0.73 8.16 -22.09
CA ASP A 217 -0.91 7.64 -20.75
C ASP A 217 -1.71 8.62 -19.87
N ALA A 218 -2.25 8.14 -18.76
CA ALA A 218 -3.07 8.94 -17.85
C ALA A 218 -2.39 9.12 -16.48
N PHE A 219 -2.44 10.34 -15.95
CA PHE A 219 -2.01 10.64 -14.60
C PHE A 219 -3.18 11.18 -13.77
N ILE A 220 -3.63 10.38 -12.80
CA ILE A 220 -4.72 10.68 -11.86
C ILE A 220 -4.10 11.11 -10.53
N PHE A 221 -4.51 12.25 -9.99
CA PHE A 221 -3.93 12.77 -8.76
C PHE A 221 -4.89 13.66 -7.98
N TRP A 222 -4.67 13.77 -6.67
CA TRP A 222 -5.44 14.67 -5.81
C TRP A 222 -4.97 16.12 -6.01
N ASN A 223 -5.88 16.95 -6.51
CA ASN A 223 -5.60 18.34 -6.88
C ASN A 223 -5.30 19.24 -5.66
N ASP A 224 -5.94 18.96 -4.52
CA ASP A 224 -5.85 19.80 -3.33
C ASP A 224 -4.61 19.47 -2.47
N ASP A 225 -3.81 18.47 -2.84
CA ASP A 225 -2.53 18.21 -2.18
C ASP A 225 -1.48 19.25 -2.61
N PRO A 226 -1.01 20.13 -1.68
CA PRO A 226 -0.12 21.24 -2.03
C PRO A 226 1.25 20.76 -2.52
N ILE A 227 1.70 19.56 -2.11
CA ILE A 227 2.98 19.00 -2.55
C ILE A 227 2.82 18.51 -3.99
N ILE A 228 1.74 17.79 -4.29
CA ILE A 228 1.46 17.29 -5.64
C ILE A 228 1.28 18.47 -6.61
N ALA A 229 0.48 19.47 -6.27
CA ALA A 229 0.26 20.65 -7.10
C ALA A 229 1.58 21.37 -7.43
N ARG A 230 2.44 21.61 -6.43
CA ARG A 230 3.75 22.20 -6.61
C ARG A 230 4.65 21.37 -7.56
N GLU A 231 4.69 20.06 -7.36
CA GLU A 231 5.55 19.19 -8.15
C GLU A 231 5.06 19.03 -9.60
N ILE A 232 3.75 19.02 -9.84
CA ILE A 232 3.18 19.04 -11.20
C ILE A 232 3.58 20.31 -11.94
N ALA A 233 3.44 21.48 -11.30
CA ALA A 233 3.85 22.76 -11.87
C ALA A 233 5.36 22.82 -12.19
N LYS A 234 6.19 22.11 -11.43
CA LYS A 234 7.64 22.03 -11.61
C LYS A 234 8.07 21.01 -12.68
N ARG A 235 7.41 19.84 -12.73
CA ARG A 235 7.85 18.70 -13.53
C ARG A 235 7.24 18.64 -14.92
N HIS A 236 6.10 19.32 -15.13
CA HIS A 236 5.38 19.34 -16.40
C HIS A 236 5.15 17.92 -16.96
N PRO A 237 4.36 17.06 -16.28
CA PRO A 237 4.11 15.70 -16.73
C PRO A 237 3.64 15.65 -18.18
N GLN A 238 4.10 14.65 -18.95
CA GLN A 238 3.71 14.47 -20.34
C GLN A 238 2.36 13.78 -20.50
N ALA A 239 1.94 13.03 -19.49
CA ALA A 239 0.66 12.30 -19.50
C ALA A 239 -0.55 13.23 -19.54
N THR A 240 -1.66 12.70 -20.03
CA THR A 240 -2.97 13.38 -19.89
C THR A 240 -3.36 13.43 -18.40
N LEU A 241 -3.68 14.64 -17.91
CA LEU A 241 -3.94 14.88 -16.48
C LEU A 241 -5.42 14.67 -16.13
N TYR A 242 -5.65 13.90 -15.06
CA TYR A 242 -6.99 13.62 -14.50
C TYR A 242 -7.00 13.98 -13.01
N PRO A 243 -6.99 15.29 -12.66
CA PRO A 243 -7.08 15.71 -11.26
C PRO A 243 -8.45 15.39 -10.66
N PHE A 244 -8.46 14.98 -9.39
CA PHE A 244 -9.68 14.89 -8.59
C PHE A 244 -9.58 15.79 -7.35
N ALA A 245 -10.73 16.30 -6.88
CA ALA A 245 -10.84 17.20 -5.73
C ALA A 245 -12.13 16.94 -4.96
N GLU A 246 -12.30 17.58 -3.81
CA GLU A 246 -13.59 17.53 -3.09
C GLU A 246 -14.66 18.33 -3.84
N THR A 247 -14.30 19.49 -4.37
CA THR A 247 -15.22 20.40 -5.05
C THR A 247 -14.87 20.58 -6.52
N HIS A 248 -15.86 21.03 -7.29
CA HIS A 248 -15.65 21.35 -8.70
C HIS A 248 -14.77 22.60 -8.88
N GLU A 249 -13.67 22.42 -9.59
CA GLU A 249 -12.76 23.47 -10.04
C GLU A 249 -12.43 23.30 -11.51
N ALA A 250 -11.96 24.37 -12.16
CA ALA A 250 -11.61 24.32 -13.57
C ALA A 250 -10.48 23.29 -13.84
N GLY A 251 -10.78 22.31 -14.69
CA GLY A 251 -9.84 21.25 -15.08
C GLY A 251 -9.89 19.99 -14.22
N VAL A 252 -10.57 20.02 -13.06
CA VAL A 252 -10.81 18.83 -12.22
C VAL A 252 -11.72 17.85 -12.98
N LYS A 253 -11.45 16.56 -12.86
CA LYS A 253 -12.09 15.46 -13.59
C LYS A 253 -12.91 14.53 -12.71
N GLY A 254 -12.68 14.57 -11.40
CA GLY A 254 -13.46 13.85 -10.40
C GLY A 254 -13.73 14.75 -9.20
N TYR A 255 -14.99 14.96 -8.84
CA TYR A 255 -15.37 15.89 -7.76
C TYR A 255 -16.74 15.54 -7.18
N THR A 256 -17.13 16.27 -6.13
CA THR A 256 -18.52 16.22 -5.62
C THR A 256 -19.24 17.54 -5.86
N GLU A 257 -20.51 17.44 -6.21
CA GLU A 257 -21.42 18.54 -6.34
C GLU A 257 -22.85 18.08 -5.99
N ASP A 258 -23.58 18.83 -5.20
CA ASP A 258 -24.96 18.51 -4.77
C ASP A 258 -25.10 17.09 -4.21
N LYS A 259 -24.15 16.62 -3.37
CA LYS A 259 -24.09 15.27 -2.80
C LYS A 259 -23.97 14.14 -3.83
N LYS A 260 -23.43 14.45 -5.00
CA LYS A 260 -23.14 13.49 -6.05
C LYS A 260 -21.64 13.47 -6.31
N ILE A 261 -21.09 12.28 -6.53
CA ILE A 261 -19.81 12.16 -7.18
C ILE A 261 -20.00 12.29 -8.69
N ILE A 262 -19.12 13.07 -9.31
CA ILE A 262 -19.09 13.30 -10.76
C ILE A 262 -17.71 12.98 -11.27
N ILE A 263 -17.63 12.18 -12.33
CA ILE A 263 -16.38 11.79 -12.99
C ILE A 263 -16.51 12.08 -14.47
N GLU A 264 -15.60 12.93 -14.98
CA GLU A 264 -15.55 13.34 -16.37
C GLU A 264 -14.31 12.79 -17.07
N THR A 265 -14.49 11.99 -18.09
CA THR A 265 -13.40 11.45 -18.92
C THR A 265 -13.74 11.59 -20.40
N SER A 266 -12.80 11.24 -21.29
CA SER A 266 -13.07 11.13 -22.73
C SER A 266 -14.20 10.14 -23.04
N ASN A 267 -14.49 9.19 -22.13
CA ASN A 267 -15.49 8.14 -22.28
C ASN A 267 -16.86 8.53 -21.67
N GLY A 268 -17.07 9.81 -21.41
CA GLY A 268 -18.32 10.37 -20.91
C GLY A 268 -18.27 10.77 -19.43
N THR A 269 -19.43 11.22 -18.93
CA THR A 269 -19.63 11.67 -17.56
C THR A 269 -20.39 10.60 -16.76
N PHE A 270 -19.81 10.17 -15.66
CA PHE A 270 -20.46 9.29 -14.68
C PHE A 270 -20.93 10.12 -13.49
N THR A 271 -22.13 9.81 -12.99
CA THR A 271 -22.70 10.49 -11.80
C THR A 271 -23.37 9.46 -10.88
N MET A 272 -23.17 9.61 -9.57
CA MET A 272 -23.75 8.74 -8.55
C MET A 272 -23.97 9.52 -7.24
N GLU A 273 -25.05 9.24 -6.51
CA GLU A 273 -25.28 9.82 -5.18
C GLU A 273 -24.17 9.35 -4.21
N GLU A 274 -23.61 10.28 -3.42
CA GLU A 274 -22.51 10.01 -2.50
C GLU A 274 -22.89 9.00 -1.40
N ASP A 275 -24.14 9.03 -0.93
CA ASP A 275 -24.67 8.13 0.11
C ASP A 275 -24.82 6.67 -0.36
N LEU A 276 -24.75 6.41 -1.66
CA LEU A 276 -24.72 5.05 -2.23
C LEU A 276 -23.33 4.45 -2.24
N LEU A 277 -22.26 5.20 -1.90
CA LEU A 277 -20.94 4.65 -1.80
C LEU A 277 -20.85 3.68 -0.62
N ALA A 278 -20.34 2.48 -0.87
CA ALA A 278 -20.12 1.48 0.17
C ALA A 278 -19.09 1.94 1.22
N LEU A 279 -18.10 2.71 0.78
CA LEU A 279 -17.05 3.28 1.61
C LEU A 279 -17.41 4.72 2.00
N SER A 280 -17.62 5.00 3.28
CA SER A 280 -17.92 6.32 3.81
C SER A 280 -16.68 7.10 4.26
N GLY A 281 -16.81 8.43 4.31
CA GLY A 281 -15.79 9.37 4.77
C GLY A 281 -14.94 9.95 3.63
N THR A 282 -14.39 11.16 3.86
CA THR A 282 -13.71 11.99 2.85
C THR A 282 -12.57 11.26 2.13
N HIS A 283 -11.77 10.46 2.85
CA HIS A 283 -10.71 9.68 2.19
C HIS A 283 -11.23 8.64 1.23
N ASN A 284 -12.29 7.96 1.63
CA ASN A 284 -12.87 6.91 0.81
C ASN A 284 -13.60 7.51 -0.39
N LEU A 285 -14.07 8.75 -0.25
CA LEU A 285 -14.53 9.54 -1.38
C LEU A 285 -13.41 9.74 -2.41
N TYR A 286 -12.21 10.19 -1.95
CA TYR A 286 -11.05 10.36 -2.84
C TYR A 286 -10.59 9.04 -3.45
N ASN A 287 -10.56 7.96 -2.68
CA ASN A 287 -10.26 6.62 -3.19
C ASN A 287 -11.27 6.19 -4.27
N SER A 288 -12.56 6.50 -4.07
CA SER A 288 -13.66 6.19 -5.01
C SER A 288 -13.56 7.03 -6.29
N LEU A 289 -13.25 8.33 -6.18
CA LEU A 289 -13.03 9.20 -7.34
C LEU A 289 -11.83 8.72 -8.17
N ALA A 290 -10.70 8.44 -7.55
CA ALA A 290 -9.50 7.95 -8.23
C ALA A 290 -9.74 6.60 -8.92
N SER A 291 -10.37 5.64 -8.22
CA SER A 291 -10.72 4.33 -8.79
C SER A 291 -11.73 4.44 -9.91
N GLY A 292 -12.72 5.32 -9.77
CA GLY A 292 -13.75 5.56 -10.78
C GLY A 292 -13.17 6.17 -12.05
N ILE A 293 -12.28 7.17 -11.94
CA ILE A 293 -11.58 7.74 -13.11
C ILE A 293 -10.76 6.64 -13.82
N ALA A 294 -9.95 5.87 -13.07
CA ALA A 294 -9.16 4.80 -13.66
C ALA A 294 -10.02 3.76 -14.39
N SER A 295 -11.17 3.40 -13.79
CA SER A 295 -12.11 2.45 -14.36
C SER A 295 -12.78 2.98 -15.65
N LYS A 296 -13.15 4.25 -15.68
CA LYS A 296 -13.68 4.88 -16.88
C LYS A 296 -12.65 4.93 -18.01
N LEU A 297 -11.36 5.10 -17.70
CA LEU A 297 -10.26 5.11 -18.68
C LEU A 297 -9.96 3.71 -19.28
N VAL A 298 -10.50 2.66 -18.70
CA VAL A 298 -10.46 1.29 -19.25
C VAL A 298 -11.85 0.81 -19.68
N ASP A 299 -12.73 1.74 -20.06
CA ASP A 299 -14.03 1.51 -20.69
C ASP A 299 -15.04 0.74 -19.80
N ILE A 300 -14.95 0.84 -18.48
CA ILE A 300 -15.96 0.25 -17.60
C ILE A 300 -17.28 1.01 -17.74
N HIS A 301 -18.37 0.25 -18.01
CA HIS A 301 -19.71 0.80 -18.13
C HIS A 301 -20.22 1.35 -16.80
N ASP A 302 -21.01 2.43 -16.86
CA ASP A 302 -21.52 3.15 -15.69
C ASP A 302 -22.31 2.26 -14.71
N GLU A 303 -23.06 1.28 -15.22
CA GLU A 303 -23.81 0.34 -14.40
C GLU A 303 -22.90 -0.53 -13.53
N ASN A 304 -21.85 -1.08 -14.12
CA ASN A 304 -20.85 -1.89 -13.41
C ASN A 304 -20.07 -1.04 -12.39
N LEU A 305 -19.69 0.18 -12.80
CA LEU A 305 -19.00 1.11 -11.92
C LEU A 305 -19.87 1.46 -10.69
N ARG A 306 -21.13 1.79 -10.91
CA ARG A 306 -22.10 2.11 -9.85
C ARG A 306 -22.32 0.93 -8.90
N ALA A 307 -22.57 -0.25 -9.44
CA ALA A 307 -22.76 -1.48 -8.65
C ALA A 307 -21.54 -1.74 -7.76
N SER A 308 -20.34 -1.72 -8.34
CA SER A 308 -19.09 -2.01 -7.63
C SER A 308 -18.73 -0.95 -6.58
N LEU A 309 -19.02 0.33 -6.82
CA LEU A 309 -18.83 1.38 -5.81
C LEU A 309 -19.82 1.26 -4.65
N SER A 310 -21.00 0.63 -4.89
CA SER A 310 -22.03 0.42 -3.86
C SER A 310 -21.84 -0.84 -3.04
N ASP A 311 -21.16 -1.89 -3.56
CA ASP A 311 -21.08 -3.21 -2.91
C ASP A 311 -19.70 -3.57 -2.36
N PHE A 312 -18.69 -2.70 -2.55
CA PHE A 312 -17.34 -2.96 -2.10
C PHE A 312 -17.26 -3.08 -0.58
N THR A 313 -16.93 -4.24 -0.06
CA THR A 313 -16.92 -4.53 1.38
C THR A 313 -15.72 -3.94 2.16
N GLY A 314 -14.86 -3.19 1.49
CA GLY A 314 -13.68 -2.59 2.09
C GLY A 314 -12.47 -3.52 2.12
N VAL A 315 -11.44 -3.08 2.82
CA VAL A 315 -10.18 -3.80 2.98
C VAL A 315 -10.07 -4.26 4.42
N GLU A 316 -9.74 -5.52 4.62
CA GLU A 316 -9.51 -6.10 5.95
C GLU A 316 -8.49 -5.25 6.74
N HIS A 317 -8.73 -5.07 8.03
CA HIS A 317 -7.94 -4.23 8.94
C HIS A 317 -7.91 -2.73 8.61
N ARG A 318 -8.81 -2.23 7.77
CA ARG A 318 -8.93 -0.79 7.46
C ARG A 318 -10.37 -0.32 7.66
N LEU A 319 -10.62 0.34 8.78
CA LEU A 319 -11.96 0.74 9.24
C LEU A 319 -12.98 -0.40 9.13
N GLU A 320 -12.52 -1.63 9.28
CA GLU A 320 -13.30 -2.86 9.15
C GLU A 320 -14.28 -2.98 10.32
N LYS A 321 -15.58 -3.01 10.03
CA LYS A 321 -16.61 -3.28 11.05
C LYS A 321 -16.54 -4.75 11.45
N VAL A 322 -16.22 -5.01 12.72
CA VAL A 322 -16.05 -6.37 13.25
C VAL A 322 -17.37 -6.92 13.81
N ALA A 323 -17.99 -6.19 14.71
CA ALA A 323 -19.23 -6.55 15.35
C ALA A 323 -19.90 -5.36 16.05
N ARG A 324 -21.16 -5.53 16.41
CA ARG A 324 -21.87 -4.64 17.33
C ARG A 324 -22.26 -5.41 18.59
N VAL A 325 -21.65 -5.08 19.73
CA VAL A 325 -21.86 -5.75 21.01
C VAL A 325 -22.45 -4.78 22.02
N ARG A 326 -23.59 -5.10 22.63
CA ARG A 326 -24.30 -4.25 23.59
C ARG A 326 -24.62 -2.84 23.10
N GLY A 327 -24.75 -2.66 21.75
CA GLY A 327 -25.00 -1.36 21.13
C GLY A 327 -23.75 -0.52 20.94
N VAL A 328 -22.56 -1.08 21.12
CA VAL A 328 -21.23 -0.52 20.83
C VAL A 328 -20.72 -1.12 19.53
N ASP A 329 -20.28 -0.29 18.60
CA ASP A 329 -19.65 -0.73 17.36
C ASP A 329 -18.14 -0.95 17.57
N TYR A 330 -17.59 -2.07 17.07
CA TYR A 330 -16.18 -2.40 17.14
C TYR A 330 -15.57 -2.32 15.73
N ILE A 331 -14.58 -1.44 15.57
CA ILE A 331 -13.94 -1.14 14.28
C ILE A 331 -12.45 -1.47 14.34
N ASN A 332 -12.00 -2.29 13.39
CA ASN A 332 -10.62 -2.69 13.23
C ASN A 332 -9.94 -1.82 12.15
N ASP A 333 -9.03 -0.98 12.58
CA ASP A 333 -8.17 -0.17 11.71
C ASP A 333 -6.68 -0.44 12.04
N SER A 334 -6.34 -1.71 12.28
CA SER A 334 -4.99 -2.13 12.65
C SER A 334 -3.93 -1.72 11.62
N LYS A 335 -4.31 -1.47 10.38
CA LYS A 335 -3.43 -0.99 9.30
C LYS A 335 -3.03 0.48 9.46
N ALA A 336 -3.62 1.25 10.37
CA ALA A 336 -3.22 2.61 10.73
C ALA A 336 -1.92 2.61 11.55
N THR A 337 -0.80 2.42 10.88
CA THR A 337 0.55 2.31 11.49
C THR A 337 1.30 3.65 11.57
N ASN A 338 0.63 4.76 11.30
CA ASN A 338 1.13 6.13 11.44
C ASN A 338 0.03 7.07 11.92
N VAL A 339 0.42 8.25 12.42
CA VAL A 339 -0.49 9.24 13.02
C VAL A 339 -1.51 9.76 12.01
N ASN A 340 -1.06 10.02 10.79
CA ASN A 340 -1.93 10.54 9.73
C ASN A 340 -3.07 9.55 9.39
N SER A 341 -2.80 8.24 9.32
CA SER A 341 -3.85 7.23 9.12
C SER A 341 -4.88 7.24 10.25
N CYS A 342 -4.43 7.35 11.50
CA CYS A 342 -5.31 7.45 12.67
C CYS A 342 -6.12 8.75 12.66
N TRP A 343 -5.52 9.89 12.24
CA TRP A 343 -6.23 11.15 12.11
C TRP A 343 -7.48 11.00 11.22
N TYR A 344 -7.34 10.31 10.13
CA TYR A 344 -8.44 10.07 9.22
C TYR A 344 -9.48 9.09 9.77
N ALA A 345 -9.02 8.04 10.46
CA ALA A 345 -9.93 7.14 11.15
C ALA A 345 -10.78 7.93 12.17
N LEU A 346 -10.14 8.76 12.98
CA LEU A 346 -10.82 9.63 13.95
C LEU A 346 -11.78 10.61 13.29
N GLN A 347 -11.38 11.23 12.16
CA GLN A 347 -12.25 12.16 11.44
C GLN A 347 -13.53 11.49 10.93
N SER A 348 -13.41 10.25 10.44
CA SER A 348 -14.53 9.48 9.89
C SER A 348 -15.54 9.02 10.94
N MET A 349 -15.19 9.02 12.23
CA MET A 349 -16.10 8.59 13.30
C MET A 349 -17.09 9.71 13.67
N THR A 350 -18.35 9.32 13.83
CA THR A 350 -19.45 10.23 14.19
C THR A 350 -19.98 10.02 15.61
N THR A 351 -19.53 8.98 16.29
CA THR A 351 -19.91 8.61 17.67
C THR A 351 -18.80 8.91 18.68
N PRO A 352 -19.05 8.97 19.97
CA PRO A 352 -18.01 8.98 20.99
C PRO A 352 -17.15 7.71 20.91
N LEU A 353 -15.87 7.82 21.31
CA LEU A 353 -14.87 6.77 21.06
C LEU A 353 -14.20 6.28 22.34
N VAL A 354 -13.98 4.97 22.39
CA VAL A 354 -12.89 4.33 23.12
C VAL A 354 -11.82 3.98 22.09
N LEU A 355 -10.65 4.61 22.17
CA LEU A 355 -9.58 4.48 21.18
C LEU A 355 -8.44 3.63 21.72
N ILE A 356 -8.04 2.60 20.95
CA ILE A 356 -6.88 1.77 21.24
C ILE A 356 -5.70 2.28 20.39
N LEU A 357 -4.69 2.84 21.05
CA LEU A 357 -3.45 3.38 20.51
C LEU A 357 -2.25 2.56 20.96
N GLY A 358 -1.14 2.57 20.21
CA GLY A 358 0.15 2.08 20.69
C GLY A 358 0.81 1.04 19.78
N GLY A 359 2.00 0.63 20.20
CA GLY A 359 2.90 -0.23 19.47
C GLY A 359 4.28 0.39 19.34
N THR A 360 5.08 -0.04 18.35
CA THR A 360 6.42 0.50 18.09
C THR A 360 6.33 1.91 17.51
N ASP A 361 6.72 2.93 18.28
CA ASP A 361 6.79 4.33 17.86
C ASP A 361 8.00 4.58 16.94
N LYS A 362 7.78 5.27 15.83
CA LYS A 362 8.81 5.60 14.84
C LYS A 362 9.14 7.10 14.80
N GLY A 363 8.96 7.81 15.91
CA GLY A 363 9.15 9.26 15.97
C GLY A 363 7.86 10.03 15.73
N ASN A 364 6.70 9.46 16.05
CA ASN A 364 5.39 10.05 15.85
C ASN A 364 5.23 11.40 16.53
N ASP A 365 4.57 12.33 15.86
CA ASP A 365 4.07 13.58 16.43
C ASP A 365 2.55 13.45 16.65
N TYR A 366 2.14 13.26 17.89
CA TYR A 366 0.73 13.09 18.25
C TYR A 366 -0.06 14.39 18.30
N SER A 367 0.58 15.56 18.13
CA SER A 367 -0.11 16.85 18.07
C SER A 367 -1.11 16.93 16.91
N GLU A 368 -0.85 16.18 15.82
CA GLU A 368 -1.73 16.13 14.66
C GLU A 368 -3.13 15.56 14.98
N ILE A 369 -3.24 14.65 15.96
CA ILE A 369 -4.52 14.02 16.34
C ILE A 369 -5.11 14.60 17.63
N GLU A 370 -4.42 15.50 18.32
CA GLU A 370 -4.79 15.98 19.66
C GLU A 370 -6.22 16.54 19.71
N GLU A 371 -6.57 17.42 18.79
CA GLU A 371 -7.88 18.08 18.79
C GLU A 371 -9.03 17.08 18.51
N LEU A 372 -8.83 16.10 17.64
CA LEU A 372 -9.83 15.06 17.37
C LEU A 372 -9.97 14.11 18.55
N VAL A 373 -8.86 13.76 19.21
CA VAL A 373 -8.88 12.94 20.43
C VAL A 373 -9.64 13.66 21.54
N LYS A 374 -9.32 14.91 21.85
CA LYS A 374 -10.04 15.70 22.85
C LYS A 374 -11.54 15.83 22.56
N LYS A 375 -11.91 15.94 21.29
CA LYS A 375 -13.30 16.17 20.88
C LYS A 375 -14.14 14.89 20.92
N LYS A 376 -13.57 13.74 20.55
CA LYS A 376 -14.30 12.52 20.26
C LYS A 376 -14.01 11.35 21.21
N VAL A 377 -12.83 11.32 21.85
CA VAL A 377 -12.36 10.19 22.65
C VAL A 377 -12.55 10.45 24.12
N HIS A 378 -13.33 9.63 24.78
CA HIS A 378 -13.53 9.71 26.25
C HIS A 378 -12.66 8.70 27.02
N ALA A 379 -12.14 7.68 26.36
CA ALA A 379 -11.20 6.74 26.94
C ALA A 379 -10.11 6.32 25.93
N LEU A 380 -8.86 6.31 26.38
CA LEU A 380 -7.69 5.81 25.66
C LEU A 380 -7.22 4.50 26.27
N ILE A 381 -6.85 3.55 25.44
CA ILE A 381 -6.18 2.32 25.87
C ILE A 381 -4.85 2.24 25.12
N PHE A 382 -3.75 2.29 25.85
CA PHE A 382 -2.42 2.20 25.29
C PHE A 382 -1.97 0.74 25.23
N LEU A 383 -1.89 0.20 24.00
CA LEU A 383 -1.52 -1.19 23.75
C LEU A 383 -0.08 -1.26 23.24
N GLY A 384 0.86 -1.59 24.11
CA GLY A 384 2.28 -1.65 23.76
C GLY A 384 3.18 -2.09 24.91
N VAL A 385 4.42 -2.43 24.58
CA VAL A 385 5.46 -2.75 25.57
C VAL A 385 5.94 -1.50 26.30
N ASP A 386 6.08 -0.38 25.57
CA ASP A 386 6.48 0.93 26.12
C ASP A 386 5.48 2.00 25.69
N ASN A 387 4.72 2.51 26.66
CA ASN A 387 3.70 3.53 26.46
C ASN A 387 4.13 4.91 27.02
N ALA A 388 5.39 5.07 27.48
CA ALA A 388 5.84 6.28 28.16
C ALA A 388 5.63 7.56 27.31
N LYS A 389 5.87 7.50 26.00
CA LYS A 389 5.67 8.64 25.10
C LYS A 389 4.19 9.01 24.94
N LEU A 390 3.30 7.99 24.88
CA LEU A 390 1.85 8.22 24.82
C LEU A 390 1.34 8.87 26.11
N HIS A 391 1.77 8.38 27.27
CA HIS A 391 1.47 9.01 28.56
C HIS A 391 2.01 10.43 28.62
N GLY A 392 3.27 10.64 28.24
CA GLY A 392 3.88 11.99 28.22
C GLY A 392 3.12 13.01 27.36
N PHE A 393 2.38 12.52 26.36
CA PHE A 393 1.59 13.38 25.49
C PHE A 393 0.10 13.50 25.92
N PHE A 394 -0.57 12.39 26.24
CA PHE A 394 -2.03 12.35 26.44
C PHE A 394 -2.50 12.45 27.89
N ASP A 395 -1.63 12.29 28.89
CA ASP A 395 -2.02 12.43 30.30
C ASP A 395 -2.66 13.80 30.58
N GLY A 396 -3.82 13.77 31.21
CA GLY A 396 -4.62 14.97 31.50
C GLY A 396 -5.42 15.54 30.32
N LYS A 397 -5.33 14.94 29.12
CA LYS A 397 -6.05 15.41 27.92
C LYS A 397 -7.33 14.60 27.65
N VAL A 398 -7.44 13.39 28.20
CA VAL A 398 -8.60 12.50 28.08
C VAL A 398 -9.03 12.03 29.45
N PRO A 399 -10.33 11.89 29.73
CA PRO A 399 -10.83 11.54 31.07
C PRO A 399 -10.31 10.22 31.64
N VAL A 400 -10.16 9.20 30.77
CA VAL A 400 -9.71 7.85 31.18
C VAL A 400 -8.57 7.40 30.27
N ILE A 401 -7.48 6.95 30.89
CA ILE A 401 -6.34 6.33 30.19
C ILE A 401 -5.99 5.04 30.92
N GLU A 402 -5.89 3.96 30.18
CA GLU A 402 -5.48 2.66 30.70
C GLU A 402 -4.42 2.01 29.80
N ASP A 403 -3.53 1.20 30.38
CA ASP A 403 -2.53 0.41 29.67
C ASP A 403 -3.02 -1.01 29.44
N ALA A 404 -2.57 -1.62 28.33
CA ALA A 404 -2.76 -3.03 28.03
C ALA A 404 -1.49 -3.63 27.44
N ARG A 405 -1.23 -4.88 27.79
CA ARG A 405 -0.05 -5.66 27.33
C ARG A 405 -0.41 -6.81 26.40
N SER A 406 -1.69 -7.00 26.13
CA SER A 406 -2.21 -7.94 25.15
C SER A 406 -3.50 -7.43 24.52
N MET A 407 -3.90 -8.01 23.39
CA MET A 407 -5.15 -7.65 22.74
C MET A 407 -6.37 -8.03 23.57
N GLU A 408 -6.32 -9.16 24.26
CA GLU A 408 -7.38 -9.61 25.17
C GLU A 408 -7.61 -8.58 26.28
N GLU A 409 -6.53 -8.08 26.87
CA GLU A 409 -6.60 -7.06 27.92
C GLU A 409 -7.18 -5.75 27.37
N ALA A 410 -6.73 -5.31 26.20
CA ALA A 410 -7.21 -4.08 25.55
C ALA A 410 -8.71 -4.16 25.25
N VAL A 411 -9.17 -5.25 24.64
CA VAL A 411 -10.58 -5.45 24.30
C VAL A 411 -11.44 -5.58 25.58
N ALA A 412 -10.97 -6.28 26.61
CA ALA A 412 -11.68 -6.40 27.86
C ALA A 412 -11.85 -5.05 28.59
N LYS A 413 -10.84 -4.19 28.56
CA LYS A 413 -10.90 -2.83 29.09
C LYS A 413 -11.84 -1.95 28.25
N ALA A 414 -11.72 -2.00 26.91
CA ALA A 414 -12.63 -1.30 26.01
C ALA A 414 -14.10 -1.68 26.24
N TYR A 415 -14.39 -2.96 26.44
CA TYR A 415 -15.73 -3.45 26.72
C TYR A 415 -16.32 -2.88 28.03
N LYS A 416 -15.47 -2.65 29.04
CA LYS A 416 -15.91 -2.06 30.34
C LYS A 416 -16.12 -0.55 30.24
N LEU A 417 -15.30 0.14 29.44
CA LEU A 417 -15.30 1.60 29.34
C LEU A 417 -16.32 2.12 28.34
N ALA A 418 -16.65 1.32 27.30
CA ALA A 418 -17.58 1.74 26.25
C ALA A 418 -19.04 1.68 26.71
N GLU A 419 -19.80 2.71 26.36
CA GLU A 419 -21.22 2.84 26.63
C GLU A 419 -22.05 2.59 25.35
N LYS A 420 -23.34 2.34 25.49
CA LYS A 420 -24.24 2.14 24.35
C LYS A 420 -24.24 3.39 23.45
N GLY A 421 -23.93 3.21 22.19
CA GLY A 421 -23.82 4.28 21.19
C GLY A 421 -22.39 4.66 20.86
N ASP A 422 -21.40 4.16 21.62
CA ASP A 422 -19.99 4.38 21.35
C ASP A 422 -19.46 3.51 20.21
N THR A 423 -18.27 3.88 19.76
CA THR A 423 -17.42 3.03 18.92
C THR A 423 -16.10 2.72 19.65
N VAL A 424 -15.74 1.45 19.72
CA VAL A 424 -14.39 1.01 20.06
C VAL A 424 -13.58 0.94 18.78
N LEU A 425 -12.56 1.78 18.68
CA LEU A 425 -11.71 1.90 17.49
C LEU A 425 -10.29 1.43 17.79
N LEU A 426 -9.84 0.35 17.13
CA LEU A 426 -8.43 -0.01 17.06
C LEU A 426 -7.78 0.78 15.91
N SER A 427 -7.09 1.89 16.20
CA SER A 427 -6.35 2.69 15.21
C SER A 427 -5.01 3.13 15.81
N PRO A 428 -3.99 2.27 15.77
CA PRO A 428 -2.86 2.28 16.70
C PRO A 428 -1.85 3.42 16.54
N CYS A 429 -1.80 4.14 15.44
CA CYS A 429 -0.75 5.12 15.06
C CYS A 429 0.66 4.53 14.91
N CYS A 430 0.90 3.33 15.41
CA CYS A 430 2.22 2.72 15.57
C CYS A 430 2.32 1.39 14.82
N ALA A 431 3.55 1.01 14.47
CA ALA A 431 3.82 -0.33 13.98
C ALA A 431 3.54 -1.38 15.07
N SER A 432 3.31 -2.64 14.69
CA SER A 432 2.82 -3.70 15.58
C SER A 432 3.90 -4.61 16.16
N PHE A 433 5.17 -4.41 15.80
CA PHE A 433 6.24 -5.40 15.98
C PHE A 433 6.72 -5.59 17.44
N ASP A 434 6.19 -4.84 18.37
CA ASP A 434 6.49 -5.00 19.81
C ASP A 434 5.69 -6.14 20.47
N LEU A 435 4.40 -6.30 20.14
CA LEU A 435 3.53 -7.32 20.70
C LEU A 435 3.01 -8.34 19.67
N PHE A 436 3.08 -8.02 18.38
CA PHE A 436 2.48 -8.81 17.30
C PHE A 436 3.47 -9.05 16.15
N LYS A 437 3.22 -10.10 15.37
CA LYS A 437 4.06 -10.46 14.21
C LYS A 437 3.91 -9.49 13.06
N SER A 438 2.73 -8.90 12.89
CA SER A 438 2.39 -7.94 11.85
C SER A 438 1.13 -7.16 12.22
N TYR A 439 0.74 -6.15 11.43
CA TYR A 439 -0.53 -5.45 11.65
C TYR A 439 -1.74 -6.35 11.37
N GLU A 440 -1.62 -7.32 10.46
CA GLU A 440 -2.64 -8.33 10.22
C GLU A 440 -2.86 -9.19 11.46
N ASP A 441 -1.80 -9.74 12.06
CA ASP A 441 -1.86 -10.50 13.29
C ASP A 441 -2.52 -9.71 14.42
N ARG A 442 -2.16 -8.42 14.60
CA ARG A 442 -2.81 -7.51 15.55
C ARG A 442 -4.30 -7.35 15.27
N GLY A 443 -4.68 -7.15 14.02
CA GLY A 443 -6.07 -7.00 13.61
C GLY A 443 -6.88 -8.29 13.73
N ASP A 444 -6.29 -9.45 13.42
CA ASP A 444 -6.94 -10.76 13.58
C ASP A 444 -7.19 -11.09 15.04
N GLN A 445 -6.23 -10.80 15.94
CA GLN A 445 -6.42 -10.96 17.37
C GLN A 445 -7.53 -10.04 17.89
N PHE A 446 -7.61 -8.78 17.41
CA PHE A 446 -8.72 -7.88 17.75
C PHE A 446 -10.07 -8.46 17.33
N LYS A 447 -10.20 -8.94 16.09
CA LYS A 447 -11.42 -9.58 15.59
C LYS A 447 -11.80 -10.80 16.42
N ALA A 448 -10.83 -11.63 16.75
CA ALA A 448 -11.06 -12.83 17.57
C ALA A 448 -11.54 -12.46 18.98
N CYS A 449 -10.89 -11.49 19.66
CA CYS A 449 -11.28 -11.04 21.00
C CYS A 449 -12.69 -10.43 21.01
N VAL A 450 -13.01 -9.58 20.01
CA VAL A 450 -14.33 -8.95 19.88
C VAL A 450 -15.45 -9.97 19.63
N ARG A 451 -15.18 -11.01 18.82
CA ARG A 451 -16.18 -12.08 18.57
C ARG A 451 -16.44 -12.98 19.77
N ASN A 452 -15.56 -12.95 20.77
CA ASN A 452 -15.68 -13.71 22.00
C ASN A 452 -16.31 -12.89 23.16
N LEU A 453 -16.72 -11.64 22.94
CA LEU A 453 -17.47 -10.82 23.88
C LEU A 453 -18.96 -11.24 23.94
#